data_a190edbec57b49d2de720fb4d74c3bf9
#
_entry.id   a190edbec57b49d2de720fb4d74c3bf9
#
_cell.length_a   1.000
_cell.length_b   1.000
_cell.length_c   1.000
_cell.angle_alpha   90.00
_cell.angle_beta   90.00
_cell.angle_gamma   90.00
#
_symmetry.space_group_name_H-M   'P 1'
#
loop_
_entity.id
_entity.type
_entity.pdbx_description
1 polymer ?
#
loop_
_entity_poly.entity_id
_entity_poly.type
_entity_poly.pdbx_seq_one_letter_code
_entity_poly.pdbx_strand_id
1 'polypeptide(L)'
;MKQRVTHLIHEYAVPASREPVVRWMAFLSVFMAVGVGAALVVFIKGLVITNLTDLVPWGLWISIDLSAIALAAGAFSVSAIAYLLRKKELQPMAKTAVFVGFVCYSIAMMMLLLDIGRPDRFWHGFVFWNIHSPLWEVTICVGLYFSVLMMEVLPIIGHWHPVEQHLPRLSTRMTGLHRFTPVLAFIGLFLSTLHQSSLGLTYGKLVARPIWYGSWSMAITFYVTAIIGGIALVTFISFFSARLTPQARINKQVLDKMAHGLGWAVLFLLALRWWTLMGMPVDYVPGKTEALHILTRGRLAFNFWWLEIILGMVVPIIILLIPQFRRNERLRMAALLLVAIGVVAYRWNTNLVGQLVVFGTVPGSDIPIFTHYTPSLVEILTGAGVIAYGLLAITFGVRYLHVIDHGEGVEAPAEASVPAAMVPSSSR
;
A
#
# COMPACT_ATOMS: atom_id res chain seq x y z
N MET A 1 14.57 -10.55 -36.93
CA MET A 1 13.79 -10.45 -35.70
C MET A 1 14.20 -11.50 -34.66
N LYS A 2 14.30 -12.81 -35.00
CA LYS A 2 14.77 -13.86 -34.06
C LYS A 2 16.16 -13.60 -33.44
N GLN A 3 17.16 -13.19 -34.24
CA GLN A 3 18.53 -12.93 -33.74
C GLN A 3 18.59 -11.70 -32.78
N ARG A 4 17.78 -10.66 -32.98
CA ARG A 4 17.70 -9.52 -32.04
C ARG A 4 17.06 -9.90 -30.70
N VAL A 5 16.02 -10.74 -30.73
CA VAL A 5 15.40 -11.23 -29.49
C VAL A 5 16.36 -12.13 -28.72
N THR A 6 17.14 -12.96 -29.40
CA THR A 6 18.16 -13.82 -28.77
C THR A 6 19.31 -13.01 -28.18
N HIS A 7 19.71 -11.92 -28.83
CA HIS A 7 20.74 -11.01 -28.31
C HIS A 7 20.27 -10.27 -27.04
N LEU A 8 19.03 -9.77 -27.04
CA LEU A 8 18.41 -9.15 -25.88
C LEU A 8 18.26 -10.13 -24.70
N ILE A 9 17.88 -11.38 -24.99
CA ILE A 9 17.81 -12.43 -23.96
C ILE A 9 19.22 -12.76 -23.43
N HIS A 10 20.26 -12.75 -24.25
CA HIS A 10 21.65 -13.03 -23.81
C HIS A 10 22.30 -11.86 -23.07
N GLU A 11 21.99 -10.62 -23.41
CA GLU A 11 22.55 -9.43 -22.77
C GLU A 11 21.91 -9.16 -21.40
N TYR A 12 20.65 -9.58 -21.21
CA TYR A 12 19.91 -9.45 -19.94
C TYR A 12 19.71 -10.78 -19.21
N ALA A 13 19.99 -11.91 -19.83
CA ALA A 13 20.01 -13.20 -19.18
C ALA A 13 21.43 -13.49 -18.64
N VAL A 14 21.73 -12.94 -17.49
CA VAL A 14 22.64 -13.62 -16.56
C VAL A 14 22.10 -15.05 -16.42
N PRO A 15 22.97 -16.09 -16.39
CA PRO A 15 22.51 -17.48 -16.36
C PRO A 15 21.48 -17.67 -15.26
N ALA A 16 20.22 -17.71 -15.67
CA ALA A 16 19.02 -17.51 -14.87
C ALA A 16 18.89 -18.52 -13.73
N SER A 17 19.61 -19.64 -13.78
CA SER A 17 19.53 -20.71 -12.80
C SER A 17 20.31 -20.49 -11.51
N ARG A 18 21.14 -19.47 -11.39
CA ARG A 18 22.03 -19.27 -10.23
C ARG A 18 21.76 -18.01 -9.39
N GLU A 19 21.05 -17.00 -9.91
CA GLU A 19 20.75 -15.81 -9.12
C GLU A 19 19.56 -16.02 -8.18
N PRO A 20 19.70 -15.75 -6.86
CA PRO A 20 18.62 -15.92 -5.89
C PRO A 20 17.39 -15.07 -6.22
N VAL A 21 17.57 -13.91 -6.84
CA VAL A 21 16.46 -13.01 -7.26
C VAL A 21 15.62 -13.64 -8.37
N VAL A 22 16.26 -14.29 -9.36
CA VAL A 22 15.53 -14.96 -10.45
C VAL A 22 14.72 -16.14 -9.92
N ARG A 23 15.29 -16.94 -9.01
CA ARG A 23 14.56 -18.03 -8.34
C ARG A 23 13.38 -17.52 -7.54
N TRP A 24 13.55 -16.40 -6.83
CA TRP A 24 12.49 -15.72 -6.11
C TRP A 24 11.37 -15.25 -7.04
N MET A 25 11.71 -14.57 -8.14
CA MET A 25 10.73 -14.12 -9.13
C MET A 25 10.01 -15.30 -9.80
N ALA A 26 10.71 -16.37 -10.12
CA ALA A 26 10.10 -17.59 -10.66
C ALA A 26 9.11 -18.23 -9.66
N PHE A 27 9.47 -18.31 -8.38
CA PHE A 27 8.60 -18.78 -7.32
C PHE A 27 7.31 -17.93 -7.23
N LEU A 28 7.43 -16.61 -7.18
CA LEU A 28 6.29 -15.71 -7.16
C LEU A 28 5.43 -15.81 -8.43
N SER A 29 6.06 -16.01 -9.60
CA SER A 29 5.33 -16.18 -10.87
C SER A 29 4.47 -17.43 -10.88
N VAL A 30 4.90 -18.51 -10.24
CA VAL A 30 4.09 -19.74 -10.10
C VAL A 30 2.86 -19.45 -9.24
N PHE A 31 3.01 -18.80 -8.09
CA PHE A 31 1.87 -18.44 -7.24
C PHE A 31 0.91 -17.49 -7.96
N MET A 32 1.45 -16.51 -8.69
CA MET A 32 0.64 -15.59 -9.49
C MET A 32 -0.15 -16.34 -10.57
N ALA A 33 0.49 -17.29 -11.27
CA ALA A 33 -0.19 -18.08 -12.30
C ALA A 33 -1.33 -18.94 -11.72
N VAL A 34 -1.11 -19.57 -10.56
CA VAL A 34 -2.15 -20.32 -9.83
C VAL A 34 -3.30 -19.39 -9.43
N GLY A 35 -2.98 -18.20 -8.91
CA GLY A 35 -3.98 -17.19 -8.53
C GLY A 35 -4.79 -16.69 -9.73
N VAL A 36 -4.16 -16.45 -10.87
CA VAL A 36 -4.84 -16.09 -12.12
C VAL A 36 -5.79 -17.21 -12.57
N GLY A 37 -5.35 -18.48 -12.52
CA GLY A 37 -6.20 -19.62 -12.82
C GLY A 37 -7.43 -19.69 -11.90
N ALA A 38 -7.25 -19.48 -10.59
CA ALA A 38 -8.34 -19.41 -9.63
C ALA A 38 -9.27 -18.22 -9.89
N ALA A 39 -8.73 -17.05 -10.23
CA ALA A 39 -9.52 -15.85 -10.58
C ALA A 39 -10.40 -16.08 -11.82
N LEU A 40 -9.86 -16.74 -12.85
CA LEU A 40 -10.64 -17.10 -14.04
C LEU A 40 -11.82 -18.02 -13.68
N VAL A 41 -11.63 -18.97 -12.76
CA VAL A 41 -12.73 -19.82 -12.26
C VAL A 41 -13.80 -18.99 -11.55
N VAL A 42 -13.41 -17.99 -10.75
CA VAL A 42 -14.34 -17.05 -10.11
C VAL A 42 -15.13 -16.25 -11.16
N PHE A 43 -14.48 -15.72 -12.18
CA PHE A 43 -15.16 -14.95 -13.23
C PHE A 43 -16.15 -15.79 -14.05
N ILE A 44 -15.88 -17.09 -14.22
CA ILE A 44 -16.78 -18.00 -14.95
C ILE A 44 -17.94 -18.47 -14.06
N LYS A 45 -17.66 -18.86 -12.82
CA LYS A 45 -18.66 -19.46 -11.93
C LYS A 45 -19.36 -18.46 -11.01
N GLY A 46 -18.82 -17.25 -10.86
CA GLY A 46 -19.29 -16.25 -9.91
C GLY A 46 -18.93 -16.57 -8.47
N LEU A 47 -19.49 -15.79 -7.53
CA LEU A 47 -19.19 -15.89 -6.10
C LEU A 47 -19.75 -17.16 -5.42
N VAL A 48 -20.56 -17.95 -6.10
CA VAL A 48 -21.14 -19.19 -5.57
C VAL A 48 -20.12 -20.22 -5.11
N ILE A 49 -18.86 -20.13 -5.58
CA ILE A 49 -17.76 -21.02 -5.20
C ILE A 49 -16.94 -20.49 -4.02
N THR A 50 -17.32 -19.34 -3.49
CA THR A 50 -16.72 -18.73 -2.31
C THR A 50 -17.53 -19.06 -1.06
N ASN A 51 -16.99 -18.75 0.12
CA ASN A 51 -17.71 -18.84 1.39
C ASN A 51 -18.35 -17.49 1.79
N LEU A 52 -18.47 -16.56 0.86
CA LEU A 52 -19.20 -15.31 1.05
C LEU A 52 -20.71 -15.59 1.11
N THR A 53 -21.41 -14.84 1.94
CA THR A 53 -22.87 -14.93 2.11
C THR A 53 -23.46 -13.52 2.22
N ASP A 54 -24.78 -13.39 2.14
CA ASP A 54 -25.47 -12.09 2.33
C ASP A 54 -25.20 -11.49 3.72
N LEU A 55 -24.95 -12.31 4.73
CA LEU A 55 -24.59 -11.87 6.07
C LEU A 55 -23.11 -11.55 6.21
N VAL A 56 -22.24 -12.17 5.41
CA VAL A 56 -20.79 -11.97 5.37
C VAL A 56 -20.35 -11.67 3.94
N PRO A 57 -20.69 -10.53 3.36
CA PRO A 57 -20.32 -10.17 2.00
C PRO A 57 -18.84 -9.78 1.87
N TRP A 58 -18.15 -9.37 2.93
CA TRP A 58 -16.78 -8.85 2.91
C TRP A 58 -15.82 -9.80 3.64
N GLY A 59 -15.30 -10.76 2.91
CA GLY A 59 -14.38 -11.78 3.41
C GLY A 59 -12.90 -11.42 3.27
N LEU A 60 -12.12 -12.43 2.85
CA LEU A 60 -10.67 -12.35 2.68
C LEU A 60 -10.25 -11.28 1.69
N TRP A 61 -10.92 -11.18 0.54
CA TRP A 61 -10.55 -10.27 -0.52
C TRP A 61 -10.66 -8.80 -0.10
N ILE A 62 -11.75 -8.44 0.58
CA ILE A 62 -11.90 -7.08 1.13
C ILE A 62 -10.89 -6.81 2.25
N SER A 63 -10.51 -7.81 3.05
CA SER A 63 -9.45 -7.62 4.05
C SER A 63 -8.09 -7.32 3.41
N ILE A 64 -7.76 -7.97 2.28
CA ILE A 64 -6.55 -7.69 1.49
C ILE A 64 -6.65 -6.32 0.83
N ASP A 65 -7.79 -6.00 0.22
CA ASP A 65 -8.09 -4.71 -0.40
C ASP A 65 -7.87 -3.55 0.58
N LEU A 66 -8.54 -3.57 1.74
CA LEU A 66 -8.41 -2.55 2.78
C LEU A 66 -6.97 -2.35 3.26
N SER A 67 -6.22 -3.44 3.34
CA SER A 67 -4.82 -3.41 3.74
C SER A 67 -3.95 -2.76 2.66
N ALA A 68 -4.15 -3.16 1.41
CA ALA A 68 -3.41 -2.65 0.26
C ALA A 68 -3.70 -1.16 0.02
N ILE A 69 -4.96 -0.73 0.09
CA ILE A 69 -5.37 0.68 -0.01
C ILE A 69 -4.73 1.53 1.10
N ALA A 70 -4.67 1.02 2.34
CA ALA A 70 -4.05 1.74 3.44
C ALA A 70 -2.55 1.97 3.18
N LEU A 71 -1.83 0.92 2.77
CA LEU A 71 -0.40 1.00 2.47
C LEU A 71 -0.13 1.92 1.27
N ALA A 72 -0.99 1.89 0.25
CA ALA A 72 -0.89 2.75 -0.93
C ALA A 72 -1.06 4.24 -0.60
N ALA A 73 -2.12 4.57 0.15
CA ALA A 73 -2.44 5.95 0.50
C ALA A 73 -1.34 6.61 1.36
N GLY A 74 -0.79 5.86 2.30
CA GLY A 74 0.31 6.33 3.13
C GLY A 74 1.64 6.40 2.38
N ALA A 75 1.89 5.47 1.45
CA ALA A 75 3.04 5.55 0.56
C ALA A 75 3.02 6.86 -0.23
N PHE A 76 1.88 7.22 -0.80
CA PHE A 76 1.71 8.47 -1.52
C PHE A 76 1.95 9.71 -0.66
N SER A 77 1.61 9.65 0.63
CA SER A 77 1.87 10.75 1.57
C SER A 77 3.35 11.11 1.67
N VAL A 78 4.28 10.13 1.52
CA VAL A 78 5.74 10.40 1.46
C VAL A 78 6.10 11.21 0.22
N SER A 79 5.54 10.86 -0.94
CA SER A 79 5.74 11.62 -2.18
C SER A 79 5.17 13.04 -2.04
N ALA A 80 3.95 13.17 -1.52
CA ALA A 80 3.32 14.46 -1.30
C ALA A 80 4.14 15.37 -0.37
N ILE A 81 4.67 14.85 0.74
CA ILE A 81 5.53 15.60 1.65
C ILE A 81 6.82 16.04 0.95
N ALA A 82 7.43 15.15 0.14
CA ALA A 82 8.66 15.46 -0.59
C ALA A 82 8.47 16.62 -1.57
N TYR A 83 7.40 16.60 -2.35
CA TYR A 83 7.13 17.58 -3.40
C TYR A 83 6.46 18.86 -2.87
N LEU A 84 5.41 18.76 -2.06
CA LEU A 84 4.64 19.92 -1.59
C LEU A 84 5.41 20.73 -0.54
N LEU A 85 6.10 20.06 0.39
CA LEU A 85 6.92 20.73 1.40
C LEU A 85 8.37 20.96 0.91
N ARG A 86 8.67 20.66 -0.37
CA ARG A 86 9.98 20.84 -1.00
C ARG A 86 11.15 20.26 -0.19
N LYS A 87 10.92 19.12 0.48
CA LYS A 87 11.93 18.42 1.28
C LYS A 87 12.85 17.62 0.36
N LYS A 88 13.92 18.26 -0.14
CA LYS A 88 14.91 17.63 -1.04
C LYS A 88 15.48 16.31 -0.49
N GLU A 89 15.59 16.19 0.81
CA GLU A 89 16.07 14.99 1.51
C GLU A 89 15.17 13.76 1.31
N LEU A 90 13.87 13.94 1.02
CA LEU A 90 12.89 12.88 0.80
C LEU A 90 12.67 12.54 -0.69
N GLN A 91 13.17 13.38 -1.60
CA GLN A 91 12.99 13.17 -3.04
C GLN A 91 13.47 11.80 -3.54
N PRO A 92 14.61 11.25 -3.06
CA PRO A 92 15.04 9.91 -3.47
C PRO A 92 14.04 8.81 -3.13
N MET A 93 13.22 9.02 -2.08
CA MET A 93 12.19 8.07 -1.66
C MET A 93 10.85 8.29 -2.36
N ALA A 94 10.63 9.44 -2.99
CA ALA A 94 9.37 9.79 -3.61
C ALA A 94 9.02 8.85 -4.78
N LYS A 95 10.01 8.49 -5.63
CA LYS A 95 9.82 7.52 -6.71
C LYS A 95 9.41 6.14 -6.17
N THR A 96 10.10 5.68 -5.13
CA THR A 96 9.75 4.43 -4.43
C THR A 96 8.34 4.50 -3.88
N ALA A 97 7.97 5.61 -3.26
CA ALA A 97 6.66 5.83 -2.66
C ALA A 97 5.53 5.77 -3.70
N VAL A 98 5.68 6.46 -4.83
CA VAL A 98 4.73 6.44 -5.95
C VAL A 98 4.57 5.02 -6.51
N PHE A 99 5.69 4.34 -6.76
CA PHE A 99 5.66 3.00 -7.34
C PHE A 99 5.02 1.97 -6.39
N VAL A 100 5.41 1.97 -5.12
CA VAL A 100 4.81 1.10 -4.08
C VAL A 100 3.33 1.42 -3.92
N GLY A 101 2.96 2.70 -3.89
CA GLY A 101 1.57 3.14 -3.86
C GLY A 101 0.76 2.58 -5.04
N PHE A 102 1.29 2.69 -6.25
CA PHE A 102 0.66 2.13 -7.46
C PHE A 102 0.49 0.61 -7.39
N VAL A 103 1.53 -0.12 -6.98
CA VAL A 103 1.45 -1.59 -6.86
C VAL A 103 0.42 -2.00 -5.79
N CYS A 104 0.45 -1.40 -4.62
CA CYS A 104 -0.52 -1.69 -3.56
C CYS A 104 -1.96 -1.36 -4.01
N TYR A 105 -2.15 -0.24 -4.72
CA TYR A 105 -3.46 0.13 -5.20
C TYR A 105 -3.96 -0.78 -6.33
N SER A 106 -3.07 -1.29 -7.18
CA SER A 106 -3.43 -2.30 -8.19
C SER A 106 -3.83 -3.64 -7.55
N ILE A 107 -3.22 -4.02 -6.43
CA ILE A 107 -3.67 -5.17 -5.60
C ILE A 107 -5.11 -4.97 -5.16
N ALA A 108 -5.42 -3.79 -4.62
CA ALA A 108 -6.76 -3.46 -4.17
C ALA A 108 -7.79 -3.53 -5.31
N MET A 109 -7.47 -2.92 -6.46
CA MET A 109 -8.34 -2.98 -7.64
C MET A 109 -8.62 -4.40 -8.11
N MET A 110 -7.61 -5.28 -8.09
CA MET A 110 -7.79 -6.69 -8.45
C MET A 110 -8.69 -7.42 -7.45
N MET A 111 -8.54 -7.15 -6.15
CA MET A 111 -9.39 -7.74 -5.11
C MET A 111 -10.85 -7.27 -5.22
N LEU A 112 -11.07 -5.97 -5.43
CA LEU A 112 -12.41 -5.42 -5.66
C LEU A 112 -13.07 -6.02 -6.89
N LEU A 113 -12.32 -6.19 -7.99
CA LEU A 113 -12.86 -6.77 -9.22
C LEU A 113 -13.34 -8.22 -9.02
N LEU A 114 -12.66 -8.99 -8.15
CA LEU A 114 -13.08 -10.33 -7.79
C LEU A 114 -14.31 -10.33 -6.89
N ASP A 115 -14.38 -9.39 -5.94
CA ASP A 115 -15.41 -9.32 -4.90
C ASP A 115 -16.76 -8.77 -5.39
N ILE A 116 -16.75 -7.93 -6.44
CA ILE A 116 -17.95 -7.23 -6.93
C ILE A 116 -19.04 -8.18 -7.52
N GLY A 117 -18.72 -9.44 -7.76
CA GLY A 117 -19.63 -10.47 -8.25
C GLY A 117 -20.05 -10.30 -9.72
N ARG A 118 -20.18 -9.08 -10.20
CA ARG A 118 -20.51 -8.72 -11.59
C ARG A 118 -19.47 -7.76 -12.15
N PRO A 119 -18.25 -8.24 -12.42
CA PRO A 119 -17.15 -7.40 -12.90
C PRO A 119 -17.44 -6.73 -14.25
N ASP A 120 -18.32 -7.30 -15.05
CA ASP A 120 -18.83 -6.72 -16.30
C ASP A 120 -19.58 -5.39 -16.09
N ARG A 121 -20.03 -5.09 -14.86
CA ARG A 121 -20.80 -3.88 -14.50
C ARG A 121 -20.02 -2.87 -13.64
N PHE A 122 -18.70 -3.04 -13.46
CA PHE A 122 -17.91 -2.12 -12.63
C PHE A 122 -18.05 -0.66 -13.05
N TRP A 123 -18.26 -0.39 -14.34
CA TRP A 123 -18.44 0.94 -14.90
C TRP A 123 -19.74 1.65 -14.47
N HIS A 124 -20.74 0.90 -13.95
CA HIS A 124 -22.01 1.48 -13.50
C HIS A 124 -21.83 2.58 -12.45
N GLY A 125 -20.86 2.45 -11.54
CA GLY A 125 -20.56 3.46 -10.54
C GLY A 125 -20.13 4.82 -11.13
N PHE A 126 -19.57 4.82 -12.34
CA PHE A 126 -19.15 6.04 -13.03
C PHE A 126 -20.27 6.70 -13.84
N VAL A 127 -21.32 5.97 -14.18
CA VAL A 127 -22.45 6.44 -15.01
C VAL A 127 -23.69 6.71 -14.18
N PHE A 128 -24.04 5.83 -13.26
CA PHE A 128 -25.22 5.92 -12.41
C PHE A 128 -24.86 6.49 -11.04
N TRP A 129 -24.93 7.80 -10.93
CA TRP A 129 -24.47 8.52 -9.75
C TRP A 129 -25.45 8.41 -8.59
N ASN A 130 -24.93 8.06 -7.42
CA ASN A 130 -25.67 8.07 -6.16
C ASN A 130 -24.87 8.80 -5.09
N ILE A 131 -24.98 10.13 -5.09
CA ILE A 131 -24.21 11.03 -4.20
C ILE A 131 -24.50 10.82 -2.71
N HIS A 132 -25.56 10.08 -2.37
CA HIS A 132 -25.91 9.75 -0.99
C HIS A 132 -25.32 8.40 -0.53
N SER A 133 -24.65 7.66 -1.41
CA SER A 133 -24.03 6.37 -1.09
C SER A 133 -22.53 6.54 -0.80
N PRO A 134 -22.05 6.24 0.41
CA PRO A 134 -20.62 6.22 0.69
C PRO A 134 -19.84 5.23 -0.20
N LEU A 135 -20.46 4.12 -0.60
CA LEU A 135 -19.82 3.15 -1.51
C LEU A 135 -19.66 3.72 -2.92
N TRP A 136 -20.60 4.55 -3.37
CA TRP A 136 -20.44 5.26 -4.64
C TRP A 136 -19.29 6.29 -4.56
N GLU A 137 -19.20 7.06 -3.49
CA GLU A 137 -18.09 7.99 -3.25
C GLU A 137 -16.75 7.26 -3.28
N VAL A 138 -16.64 6.13 -2.58
CA VAL A 138 -15.45 5.27 -2.60
C VAL A 138 -15.12 4.84 -4.02
N THR A 139 -16.09 4.40 -4.83
CA THR A 139 -15.88 3.98 -6.21
C THR A 139 -15.28 5.08 -7.08
N ILE A 140 -15.82 6.30 -7.00
CA ILE A 140 -15.33 7.47 -7.73
C ILE A 140 -13.92 7.84 -7.27
N CYS A 141 -13.70 7.90 -5.94
CA CYS A 141 -12.37 8.19 -5.39
C CYS A 141 -11.33 7.15 -5.81
N VAL A 142 -11.68 5.88 -5.83
CA VAL A 142 -10.82 4.78 -6.29
C VAL A 142 -10.39 5.01 -7.73
N GLY A 143 -11.33 5.27 -8.63
CA GLY A 143 -11.04 5.48 -10.05
C GLY A 143 -10.16 6.72 -10.29
N LEU A 144 -10.48 7.84 -9.65
CA LEU A 144 -9.72 9.08 -9.77
C LEU A 144 -8.30 8.94 -9.19
N TYR A 145 -8.18 8.35 -8.00
CA TYR A 145 -6.88 8.20 -7.36
C TYR A 145 -5.99 7.22 -8.11
N PHE A 146 -6.53 6.13 -8.61
CA PHE A 146 -5.78 5.19 -9.47
C PHE A 146 -5.28 5.87 -10.75
N SER A 147 -6.10 6.75 -11.35
CA SER A 147 -5.70 7.54 -12.52
C SER A 147 -4.52 8.49 -12.20
N VAL A 148 -4.53 9.13 -11.03
CA VAL A 148 -3.40 9.95 -10.56
C VAL A 148 -2.14 9.12 -10.38
N LEU A 149 -2.23 7.97 -9.70
CA LEU A 149 -1.10 7.05 -9.52
C LEU A 149 -0.54 6.55 -10.85
N MET A 150 -1.42 6.22 -11.80
CA MET A 150 -1.01 5.82 -13.15
C MET A 150 -0.20 6.93 -13.82
N MET A 151 -0.69 8.19 -13.80
CA MET A 151 0.03 9.32 -14.39
C MET A 151 1.38 9.58 -13.73
N GLU A 152 1.53 9.33 -12.43
CA GLU A 152 2.79 9.50 -11.70
C GLU A 152 3.79 8.35 -11.93
N VAL A 153 3.31 7.13 -12.21
CA VAL A 153 4.18 5.98 -12.51
C VAL A 153 4.68 6.00 -13.95
N LEU A 154 3.92 6.58 -14.89
CA LEU A 154 4.31 6.65 -16.30
C LEU A 154 5.71 7.25 -16.53
N PRO A 155 6.14 8.36 -15.90
CA PRO A 155 7.50 8.86 -16.02
C PRO A 155 8.58 7.84 -15.58
N ILE A 156 8.31 7.07 -14.51
CA ILE A 156 9.22 6.04 -14.02
C ILE A 156 9.40 4.95 -15.07
N ILE A 157 8.30 4.51 -15.69
CA ILE A 157 8.34 3.52 -16.78
C ILE A 157 8.99 4.13 -18.04
N GLY A 158 8.76 5.42 -18.31
CA GLY A 158 9.35 6.13 -19.44
C GLY A 158 10.86 6.15 -19.42
N HIS A 159 11.48 6.24 -18.25
CA HIS A 159 12.93 6.16 -18.05
C HIS A 159 13.50 4.73 -18.05
N TRP A 160 12.66 3.72 -18.25
CA TRP A 160 13.15 2.36 -18.37
C TRP A 160 13.87 2.15 -19.71
N HIS A 161 15.13 1.75 -19.65
CA HIS A 161 16.01 1.63 -20.80
C HIS A 161 15.41 0.93 -22.04
N PRO A 162 14.68 -0.20 -21.93
CA PRO A 162 14.02 -0.79 -23.08
C PRO A 162 12.95 0.10 -23.73
N VAL A 163 12.25 0.91 -22.93
CA VAL A 163 11.24 1.86 -23.43
C VAL A 163 11.91 3.03 -24.13
N GLU A 164 13.00 3.57 -23.59
CA GLU A 164 13.78 4.62 -24.21
C GLU A 164 14.36 4.21 -25.57
N GLN A 165 14.89 2.98 -25.65
CA GLN A 165 15.52 2.48 -26.89
C GLN A 165 14.52 2.10 -27.97
N HIS A 166 13.43 1.40 -27.63
CA HIS A 166 12.52 0.83 -28.60
C HIS A 166 11.31 1.73 -28.93
N LEU A 167 10.94 2.62 -27.99
CA LEU A 167 9.77 3.49 -28.09
C LEU A 167 10.10 4.94 -27.68
N PRO A 168 11.11 5.62 -28.31
CA PRO A 168 11.60 6.92 -27.86
C PRO A 168 10.53 8.00 -27.84
N ARG A 169 9.60 8.01 -28.79
CA ARG A 169 8.49 8.97 -28.81
C ARG A 169 7.53 8.79 -27.64
N LEU A 170 7.28 7.54 -27.25
CA LEU A 170 6.44 7.21 -26.09
C LEU A 170 7.16 7.57 -24.79
N SER A 171 8.44 7.21 -24.65
CA SER A 171 9.29 7.59 -23.53
C SER A 171 9.27 9.11 -23.29
N THR A 172 9.51 9.92 -24.33
CA THR A 172 9.46 11.39 -24.23
C THR A 172 8.11 11.93 -23.75
N ARG A 173 7.00 11.33 -24.19
CA ARG A 173 5.65 11.72 -23.72
C ARG A 173 5.43 11.35 -22.27
N MET A 174 5.83 10.14 -21.88
CA MET A 174 5.67 9.64 -20.51
C MET A 174 6.52 10.44 -19.53
N THR A 175 7.79 10.68 -19.84
CA THR A 175 8.70 11.46 -19.00
C THR A 175 8.27 12.93 -18.90
N GLY A 176 7.69 13.49 -19.97
CA GLY A 176 7.11 14.85 -19.95
C GLY A 176 5.99 15.07 -18.94
N LEU A 177 5.34 14.01 -18.44
CA LEU A 177 4.34 14.10 -17.38
C LEU A 177 4.93 14.52 -16.03
N HIS A 178 6.24 14.35 -15.82
CA HIS A 178 6.91 14.74 -14.58
C HIS A 178 6.70 16.22 -14.21
N ARG A 179 6.50 17.11 -15.19
CA ARG A 179 6.16 18.52 -14.95
C ARG A 179 4.88 18.73 -14.13
N PHE A 180 3.96 17.78 -14.16
CA PHE A 180 2.69 17.83 -13.44
C PHE A 180 2.76 17.20 -12.05
N THR A 181 3.88 16.58 -11.66
CA THR A 181 4.04 15.89 -10.37
C THR A 181 3.59 16.74 -9.17
N PRO A 182 3.89 18.06 -9.03
CA PRO A 182 3.43 18.81 -7.87
C PRO A 182 1.90 18.93 -7.79
N VAL A 183 1.24 19.07 -8.95
CA VAL A 183 -0.23 19.15 -9.04
C VAL A 183 -0.84 17.78 -8.76
N LEU A 184 -0.29 16.74 -9.35
CA LEU A 184 -0.71 15.35 -9.11
C LEU A 184 -0.52 14.95 -7.65
N ALA A 185 0.59 15.36 -7.02
CA ALA A 185 0.86 15.14 -5.61
C ALA A 185 -0.20 15.82 -4.71
N PHE A 186 -0.64 17.03 -5.05
CA PHE A 186 -1.71 17.71 -4.31
C PHE A 186 -3.06 17.00 -4.48
N ILE A 187 -3.45 16.72 -5.72
CA ILE A 187 -4.73 16.03 -6.03
C ILE A 187 -4.73 14.64 -5.38
N GLY A 188 -3.64 13.90 -5.51
CA GLY A 188 -3.53 12.56 -4.95
C GLY A 188 -3.58 12.55 -3.41
N LEU A 189 -2.95 13.53 -2.74
CA LEU A 189 -3.06 13.67 -1.29
C LEU A 189 -4.51 13.96 -0.86
N PHE A 190 -5.20 14.87 -1.56
CA PHE A 190 -6.59 15.18 -1.30
C PHE A 190 -7.48 13.94 -1.49
N LEU A 191 -7.38 13.26 -2.63
CA LEU A 191 -8.15 12.05 -2.93
C LEU A 191 -7.84 10.92 -1.95
N SER A 192 -6.58 10.73 -1.59
CA SER A 192 -6.15 9.73 -0.60
C SER A 192 -6.76 9.99 0.77
N THR A 193 -6.78 11.27 1.21
CA THR A 193 -7.39 11.67 2.47
C THR A 193 -8.90 11.42 2.46
N LEU A 194 -9.58 11.87 1.40
CA LEU A 194 -11.01 11.69 1.22
C LEU A 194 -11.38 10.21 1.20
N HIS A 195 -10.68 9.40 0.39
CA HIS A 195 -10.92 7.97 0.27
C HIS A 195 -10.78 7.25 1.61
N GLN A 196 -9.68 7.47 2.35
CA GLN A 196 -9.44 6.76 3.61
C GLN A 196 -10.46 7.16 4.68
N SER A 197 -10.79 8.44 4.75
CA SER A 197 -11.78 8.95 5.71
C SER A 197 -13.19 8.46 5.38
N SER A 198 -13.59 8.49 4.12
CA SER A 198 -14.88 8.02 3.64
C SER A 198 -15.04 6.51 3.84
N LEU A 199 -14.00 5.74 3.55
CA LEU A 199 -13.98 4.30 3.80
C LEU A 199 -14.16 3.98 5.29
N GLY A 200 -13.48 4.71 6.18
CA GLY A 200 -13.69 4.59 7.62
C GLY A 200 -15.11 4.97 8.04
N LEU A 201 -15.67 6.06 7.49
CA LEU A 201 -17.05 6.46 7.74
C LEU A 201 -18.07 5.43 7.25
N THR A 202 -17.79 4.73 6.15
CA THR A 202 -18.64 3.64 5.67
C THR A 202 -18.86 2.61 6.77
N TYR A 203 -17.79 2.15 7.44
CA TYR A 203 -17.92 1.24 8.58
C TYR A 203 -18.72 1.86 9.74
N GLY A 204 -18.50 3.14 10.03
CA GLY A 204 -19.26 3.86 11.08
C GLY A 204 -20.73 4.10 10.77
N LYS A 205 -21.16 3.95 9.52
CA LYS A 205 -22.55 4.17 9.07
C LYS A 205 -23.34 2.89 8.84
N LEU A 206 -22.70 1.72 8.84
CA LEU A 206 -23.36 0.44 8.60
C LEU A 206 -24.17 -0.01 9.83
N VAL A 207 -25.46 0.28 9.82
CA VAL A 207 -26.40 -0.08 10.91
C VAL A 207 -26.39 -1.58 11.20
N ALA A 208 -26.33 -2.40 10.14
CA ALA A 208 -26.28 -3.86 10.28
C ALA A 208 -24.96 -4.40 10.88
N ARG A 209 -23.97 -3.54 11.13
CA ARG A 209 -22.65 -3.91 11.67
C ARG A 209 -22.38 -3.18 13.00
N PRO A 210 -22.93 -3.67 14.12
CA PRO A 210 -23.04 -2.91 15.36
C PRO A 210 -21.71 -2.44 15.94
N ILE A 211 -20.63 -3.21 15.79
CA ILE A 211 -19.34 -2.91 16.44
C ILE A 211 -18.81 -1.51 16.09
N TRP A 212 -18.92 -1.09 14.83
CA TRP A 212 -18.42 0.20 14.38
C TRP A 212 -19.49 1.27 14.22
N TYR A 213 -20.76 0.88 14.28
CA TYR A 213 -21.90 1.79 14.09
C TYR A 213 -21.84 2.95 15.10
N GLY A 214 -22.01 4.17 14.60
CA GLY A 214 -21.91 5.40 15.37
C GLY A 214 -20.48 5.86 15.68
N SER A 215 -19.44 5.09 15.34
CA SER A 215 -18.04 5.44 15.64
C SER A 215 -17.49 6.45 14.61
N TRP A 216 -17.53 7.72 14.98
CA TRP A 216 -16.94 8.81 14.18
C TRP A 216 -15.41 8.71 14.09
N SER A 217 -14.76 8.10 15.09
CA SER A 217 -13.31 7.94 15.13
C SER A 217 -12.77 7.01 14.04
N MET A 218 -13.63 6.21 13.40
CA MET A 218 -13.24 5.30 12.31
C MET A 218 -12.61 6.04 11.13
N ALA A 219 -13.15 7.21 10.74
CA ALA A 219 -12.57 8.01 9.66
C ALA A 219 -11.13 8.43 9.99
N ILE A 220 -10.90 8.91 11.21
CA ILE A 220 -9.57 9.35 11.67
C ILE A 220 -8.62 8.16 11.77
N THR A 221 -9.06 7.06 12.36
CA THR A 221 -8.24 5.87 12.55
C THR A 221 -7.84 5.25 11.22
N PHE A 222 -8.76 5.22 10.25
CA PHE A 222 -8.45 4.75 8.90
C PHE A 222 -7.38 5.62 8.22
N TYR A 223 -7.50 6.92 8.28
CA TYR A 223 -6.52 7.83 7.70
C TYR A 223 -5.16 7.75 8.40
N VAL A 224 -5.14 7.78 9.73
CA VAL A 224 -3.89 7.70 10.53
C VAL A 224 -3.17 6.37 10.31
N THR A 225 -3.89 5.25 10.32
CA THR A 225 -3.29 3.93 10.03
C THR A 225 -2.74 3.83 8.62
N ALA A 226 -3.38 4.45 7.63
CA ALA A 226 -2.88 4.49 6.27
C ALA A 226 -1.55 5.24 6.17
N ILE A 227 -1.46 6.46 6.74
CA ILE A 227 -0.22 7.24 6.76
C ILE A 227 0.91 6.45 7.43
N ILE A 228 0.65 5.89 8.62
CA ILE A 228 1.63 5.12 9.38
C ILE A 228 2.12 3.90 8.60
N GLY A 229 1.19 3.10 8.08
CA GLY A 229 1.52 1.87 7.35
C GLY A 229 2.30 2.14 6.07
N GLY A 230 1.90 3.13 5.30
CA GLY A 230 2.58 3.47 4.05
C GLY A 230 3.96 4.08 4.25
N ILE A 231 4.13 5.00 5.23
CA ILE A 231 5.46 5.52 5.60
C ILE A 231 6.36 4.37 6.06
N ALA A 232 5.85 3.46 6.89
CA ALA A 232 6.61 2.30 7.37
C ALA A 232 7.06 1.41 6.19
N LEU A 233 6.15 1.07 5.28
CA LEU A 233 6.43 0.21 4.14
C LEU A 233 7.43 0.86 3.17
N VAL A 234 7.23 2.11 2.79
CA VAL A 234 8.16 2.84 1.89
C VAL A 234 9.54 2.96 2.50
N THR A 235 9.60 3.31 3.79
CA THR A 235 10.88 3.42 4.50
C THR A 235 11.58 2.06 4.56
N PHE A 236 10.84 0.98 4.85
CA PHE A 236 11.37 -0.38 4.85
C PHE A 236 11.92 -0.78 3.47
N ILE A 237 11.14 -0.61 2.40
CA ILE A 237 11.54 -0.95 1.03
C ILE A 237 12.76 -0.13 0.63
N SER A 238 12.79 1.17 0.93
CA SER A 238 13.93 2.04 0.61
C SER A 238 15.20 1.57 1.32
N PHE A 239 15.12 1.21 2.59
CA PHE A 239 16.25 0.64 3.33
C PHE A 239 16.74 -0.69 2.75
N PHE A 240 15.79 -1.61 2.51
CA PHE A 240 16.09 -2.94 2.01
C PHE A 240 16.78 -2.86 0.64
N SER A 241 16.23 -2.02 -0.23
CA SER A 241 16.77 -1.81 -1.58
C SER A 241 18.13 -1.13 -1.57
N ALA A 242 18.38 -0.16 -0.68
CA ALA A 242 19.69 0.46 -0.52
C ALA A 242 20.77 -0.53 -0.08
N ARG A 243 20.41 -1.61 0.61
CA ARG A 243 21.34 -2.70 0.94
C ARG A 243 21.68 -3.58 -0.25
N LEU A 244 20.72 -3.77 -1.16
CA LEU A 244 20.90 -4.58 -2.36
C LEU A 244 21.63 -3.82 -3.47
N THR A 245 21.60 -2.49 -3.42
CA THR A 245 22.18 -1.62 -4.44
C THR A 245 23.18 -0.65 -3.79
N PRO A 246 24.50 -0.93 -3.84
CA PRO A 246 25.51 -0.11 -3.17
C PRO A 246 25.57 1.35 -3.62
N GLN A 247 25.02 1.66 -4.79
CA GLN A 247 24.97 3.00 -5.37
C GLN A 247 23.81 3.87 -4.86
N ALA A 248 22.84 3.29 -4.13
CA ALA A 248 21.70 4.02 -3.62
C ALA A 248 22.10 5.05 -2.56
N ARG A 249 21.94 6.34 -2.87
CA ARG A 249 22.26 7.45 -1.97
C ARG A 249 21.05 7.80 -1.10
N ILE A 250 20.77 6.98 -0.10
CA ILE A 250 19.75 7.31 0.89
C ILE A 250 20.42 7.87 2.15
N ASN A 251 20.00 9.06 2.56
CA ASN A 251 20.55 9.71 3.76
C ASN A 251 20.05 8.97 5.02
N LYS A 252 20.97 8.27 5.71
CA LYS A 252 20.67 7.50 6.92
C LYS A 252 20.08 8.36 8.04
N GLN A 253 20.44 9.65 8.11
CA GLN A 253 19.89 10.56 9.12
C GLN A 253 18.42 10.87 8.88
N VAL A 254 18.02 11.03 7.60
CA VAL A 254 16.62 11.23 7.22
C VAL A 254 15.79 10.02 7.60
N LEU A 255 16.28 8.84 7.30
CA LEU A 255 15.63 7.58 7.67
C LEU A 255 15.51 7.41 9.19
N ASP A 256 16.51 7.82 9.96
CA ASP A 256 16.42 7.78 11.43
C ASP A 256 15.37 8.76 11.96
N LYS A 257 15.32 9.99 11.42
CA LYS A 257 14.28 10.97 11.77
C LYS A 257 12.88 10.47 11.41
N MET A 258 12.70 9.88 10.23
CA MET A 258 11.43 9.29 9.82
C MET A 258 11.01 8.13 10.76
N ALA A 259 11.93 7.24 11.08
CA ALA A 259 11.69 6.14 12.00
C ALA A 259 11.31 6.65 13.40
N HIS A 260 11.98 7.68 13.90
CA HIS A 260 11.63 8.31 15.17
C HIS A 260 10.24 8.95 15.16
N GLY A 261 9.93 9.74 14.13
CA GLY A 261 8.61 10.34 13.94
C GLY A 261 7.51 9.29 13.82
N LEU A 262 7.80 8.18 13.12
CA LEU A 262 6.88 7.05 13.02
C LEU A 262 6.62 6.40 14.40
N GLY A 263 7.63 6.29 15.25
CA GLY A 263 7.46 5.78 16.63
C GLY A 263 6.43 6.60 17.42
N TRP A 264 6.48 7.94 17.33
CA TRP A 264 5.47 8.82 17.94
C TRP A 264 4.10 8.69 17.31
N ALA A 265 4.04 8.54 15.98
CA ALA A 265 2.78 8.34 15.28
C ALA A 265 2.10 7.01 15.67
N VAL A 266 2.88 5.93 15.84
CA VAL A 266 2.35 4.63 16.32
C VAL A 266 1.89 4.72 17.77
N LEU A 267 2.59 5.48 18.63
CA LEU A 267 2.15 5.73 20.01
C LEU A 267 0.81 6.49 20.05
N PHE A 268 0.66 7.51 19.19
CA PHE A 268 -0.61 8.21 19.02
C PHE A 268 -1.72 7.26 18.52
N LEU A 269 -1.41 6.40 17.55
CA LEU A 269 -2.35 5.39 17.06
C LEU A 269 -2.78 4.42 18.18
N LEU A 270 -1.84 3.97 19.01
CA LEU A 270 -2.15 3.10 20.16
C LEU A 270 -3.11 3.79 21.13
N ALA A 271 -2.89 5.07 21.45
CA ALA A 271 -3.77 5.86 22.30
C ALA A 271 -5.16 6.03 21.67
N LEU A 272 -5.23 6.33 20.37
CA LEU A 272 -6.48 6.46 19.62
C LEU A 272 -7.26 5.13 19.58
N ARG A 273 -6.55 4.02 19.37
CA ARG A 273 -7.13 2.68 19.36
C ARG A 273 -7.71 2.33 20.74
N TRP A 274 -6.94 2.60 21.77
CA TRP A 274 -7.37 2.38 23.16
C TRP A 274 -8.63 3.20 23.50
N TRP A 275 -8.63 4.48 23.15
CA TRP A 275 -9.78 5.37 23.29
C TRP A 275 -11.04 4.81 22.63
N THR A 276 -10.91 4.37 21.37
CA THR A 276 -12.02 3.79 20.63
C THR A 276 -12.59 2.52 21.31
N LEU A 277 -11.71 1.64 21.80
CA LEU A 277 -12.12 0.39 22.44
C LEU A 277 -12.74 0.60 23.82
N MET A 278 -12.25 1.58 24.59
CA MET A 278 -12.81 1.89 25.93
C MET A 278 -14.23 2.45 25.86
N GLY A 279 -14.58 3.13 24.79
CA GLY A 279 -15.95 3.63 24.58
C GLY A 279 -16.99 2.56 24.22
N MET A 280 -16.54 1.42 23.68
CA MET A 280 -17.47 0.40 23.18
C MET A 280 -18.35 -0.30 24.26
N PRO A 281 -17.83 -0.63 25.45
CA PRO A 281 -18.64 -1.30 26.48
C PRO A 281 -19.76 -0.43 27.08
N VAL A 282 -19.61 0.89 26.97
CA VAL A 282 -20.61 1.86 27.50
C VAL A 282 -21.62 2.31 26.45
N ASP A 283 -21.47 1.82 25.21
CA ASP A 283 -22.37 2.13 24.11
C ASP A 283 -23.59 1.20 24.15
N TYR A 284 -24.78 1.78 24.01
CA TYR A 284 -26.06 1.04 24.11
C TYR A 284 -26.46 0.31 22.81
N VAL A 285 -25.56 0.22 21.84
CA VAL A 285 -25.83 -0.49 20.58
C VAL A 285 -25.80 -2.01 20.85
N PRO A 286 -26.91 -2.75 20.68
CA PRO A 286 -26.95 -4.20 20.85
C PRO A 286 -25.91 -4.88 19.92
N GLY A 287 -25.30 -5.97 20.39
CA GLY A 287 -24.28 -6.71 19.62
C GLY A 287 -22.88 -6.08 19.61
N LYS A 288 -22.70 -4.84 20.07
CA LYS A 288 -21.39 -4.17 20.11
C LYS A 288 -20.45 -4.82 21.12
N THR A 289 -20.95 -5.13 22.31
CA THR A 289 -20.18 -5.81 23.38
C THR A 289 -19.80 -7.23 22.98
N GLU A 290 -20.69 -7.95 22.34
CA GLU A 290 -20.45 -9.31 21.82
C GLU A 290 -19.37 -9.30 20.73
N ALA A 291 -19.45 -8.36 19.81
CA ALA A 291 -18.44 -8.21 18.78
C ALA A 291 -17.06 -7.81 19.36
N LEU A 292 -17.03 -6.94 20.39
CA LEU A 292 -15.81 -6.62 21.13
C LEU A 292 -15.25 -7.87 21.82
N HIS A 293 -16.12 -8.73 22.37
CA HIS A 293 -15.69 -9.98 22.99
C HIS A 293 -15.08 -10.93 21.95
N ILE A 294 -15.64 -11.04 20.73
CA ILE A 294 -15.06 -11.83 19.64
C ILE A 294 -13.67 -11.29 19.25
N LEU A 295 -13.50 -9.97 19.25
CA LEU A 295 -12.23 -9.32 18.92
C LEU A 295 -11.17 -9.58 20.00
N THR A 296 -11.54 -9.45 21.29
CA THR A 296 -10.55 -9.44 22.39
C THR A 296 -10.34 -10.78 23.06
N ARG A 297 -11.33 -11.68 23.03
CA ARG A 297 -11.31 -12.98 23.72
C ARG A 297 -11.73 -14.16 22.84
N GLY A 298 -12.31 -13.87 21.66
CA GLY A 298 -12.80 -14.88 20.72
C GLY A 298 -11.80 -15.22 19.63
N ARG A 299 -12.29 -15.53 18.42
CA ARG A 299 -11.52 -16.02 17.28
C ARG A 299 -10.44 -15.05 16.78
N LEU A 300 -10.66 -13.75 16.93
CA LEU A 300 -9.74 -12.71 16.47
C LEU A 300 -8.75 -12.28 17.54
N ALA A 301 -8.84 -12.82 18.78
CA ALA A 301 -8.03 -12.40 19.91
C ALA A 301 -6.52 -12.53 19.66
N PHE A 302 -6.08 -13.62 19.02
CA PHE A 302 -4.67 -13.79 18.65
C PHE A 302 -4.21 -12.69 17.69
N ASN A 303 -4.96 -12.47 16.61
CA ASN A 303 -4.65 -11.44 15.61
C ASN A 303 -4.67 -10.05 16.23
N PHE A 304 -5.65 -9.77 17.11
CA PHE A 304 -5.78 -8.49 17.80
C PHE A 304 -4.63 -8.23 18.77
N TRP A 305 -4.40 -9.13 19.75
CA TRP A 305 -3.41 -8.87 20.78
C TRP A 305 -1.98 -8.99 20.26
N TRP A 306 -1.68 -10.05 19.48
CA TRP A 306 -0.31 -10.31 19.05
C TRP A 306 0.07 -9.52 17.79
N LEU A 307 -0.71 -9.59 16.73
CA LEU A 307 -0.30 -8.97 15.46
C LEU A 307 -0.63 -7.47 15.42
N GLU A 308 -1.79 -7.04 15.91
CA GLU A 308 -2.17 -5.63 15.88
C GLU A 308 -1.52 -4.85 17.02
N ILE A 309 -1.69 -5.25 18.29
CA ILE A 309 -1.27 -4.47 19.45
C ILE A 309 0.20 -4.70 19.79
N ILE A 310 0.62 -5.93 20.13
CA ILE A 310 1.96 -6.19 20.64
C ILE A 310 3.00 -6.00 19.53
N LEU A 311 2.93 -6.79 18.48
CA LEU A 311 3.92 -6.77 17.40
C LEU A 311 3.76 -5.58 16.47
N GLY A 312 2.52 -5.12 16.22
CA GLY A 312 2.25 -4.01 15.31
C GLY A 312 2.43 -2.62 15.92
N MET A 313 2.27 -2.48 17.24
CA MET A 313 2.36 -1.18 17.91
C MET A 313 3.39 -1.16 19.06
N VAL A 314 3.24 -1.98 20.10
CA VAL A 314 4.07 -1.87 21.31
C VAL A 314 5.56 -2.11 21.03
N VAL A 315 5.88 -3.22 20.34
CA VAL A 315 7.27 -3.54 20.00
C VAL A 315 7.90 -2.47 19.10
N PRO A 316 7.25 -2.01 18.01
CA PRO A 316 7.76 -0.88 17.23
C PRO A 316 7.94 0.41 18.03
N ILE A 317 7.02 0.78 18.92
CA ILE A 317 7.16 1.96 19.78
C ILE A 317 8.46 1.87 20.57
N ILE A 318 8.71 0.74 21.24
CA ILE A 318 9.93 0.53 22.03
C ILE A 318 11.18 0.67 21.15
N ILE A 319 11.19 0.01 19.98
CA ILE A 319 12.36 0.02 19.09
C ILE A 319 12.58 1.41 18.48
N LEU A 320 11.52 2.09 18.05
CA LEU A 320 11.64 3.34 17.31
C LEU A 320 11.84 4.57 18.20
N LEU A 321 11.33 4.55 19.44
CA LEU A 321 11.50 5.69 20.37
C LEU A 321 12.79 5.59 21.20
N ILE A 322 13.23 4.39 21.57
CA ILE A 322 14.45 4.22 22.38
C ILE A 322 15.69 4.29 21.47
N PRO A 323 16.59 5.29 21.68
CA PRO A 323 17.73 5.52 20.79
C PRO A 323 18.66 4.32 20.62
N GLN A 324 18.88 3.53 21.71
CA GLN A 324 19.75 2.36 21.69
C GLN A 324 19.26 1.31 20.69
N PHE A 325 17.95 1.04 20.64
CA PHE A 325 17.35 0.08 19.72
C PHE A 325 17.21 0.65 18.30
N ARG A 326 16.81 1.93 18.18
CA ARG A 326 16.63 2.60 16.88
C ARG A 326 17.93 2.70 16.10
N ARG A 327 19.09 2.89 16.74
CA ARG A 327 20.41 2.94 16.08
C ARG A 327 20.79 1.61 15.43
N ASN A 328 20.27 0.49 15.95
CA ASN A 328 20.46 -0.82 15.33
C ASN A 328 19.60 -0.92 14.08
N GLU A 329 20.27 -0.97 12.92
CA GLU A 329 19.62 -0.99 11.62
C GLU A 329 18.70 -2.21 11.41
N ARG A 330 19.08 -3.38 11.92
CA ARG A 330 18.27 -4.61 11.82
C ARG A 330 16.99 -4.49 12.64
N LEU A 331 17.07 -3.99 13.88
CA LEU A 331 15.90 -3.77 14.73
C LEU A 331 14.98 -2.72 14.13
N ARG A 332 15.54 -1.63 13.62
CA ARG A 332 14.77 -0.58 12.94
C ARG A 332 14.02 -1.11 11.72
N MET A 333 14.68 -1.91 10.86
CA MET A 333 14.00 -2.55 9.73
C MET A 333 12.89 -3.50 10.17
N ALA A 334 13.16 -4.31 11.19
CA ALA A 334 12.14 -5.20 11.76
C ALA A 334 10.94 -4.41 12.30
N ALA A 335 11.18 -3.32 13.02
CA ALA A 335 10.11 -2.46 13.54
C ALA A 335 9.26 -1.85 12.42
N LEU A 336 9.88 -1.36 11.34
CA LEU A 336 9.16 -0.81 10.19
C LEU A 336 8.25 -1.87 9.53
N LEU A 337 8.76 -3.08 9.36
CA LEU A 337 7.98 -4.19 8.82
C LEU A 337 6.83 -4.58 9.77
N LEU A 338 7.09 -4.64 11.08
CA LEU A 338 6.09 -4.93 12.09
C LEU A 338 4.96 -3.88 12.12
N VAL A 339 5.28 -2.60 11.95
CA VAL A 339 4.26 -1.54 11.83
C VAL A 339 3.35 -1.79 10.61
N ALA A 340 3.93 -2.11 9.44
CA ALA A 340 3.14 -2.40 8.25
C ALA A 340 2.23 -3.63 8.46
N ILE A 341 2.76 -4.70 9.07
CA ILE A 341 1.99 -5.90 9.43
C ILE A 341 0.89 -5.55 10.45
N GLY A 342 1.17 -4.70 11.44
CA GLY A 342 0.19 -4.26 12.42
C GLY A 342 -0.98 -3.50 11.79
N VAL A 343 -0.70 -2.65 10.79
CA VAL A 343 -1.75 -1.96 10.01
C VAL A 343 -2.59 -2.96 9.21
N VAL A 344 -1.97 -3.96 8.59
CA VAL A 344 -2.69 -5.05 7.92
C VAL A 344 -3.58 -5.79 8.93
N ALA A 345 -3.05 -6.18 10.08
CA ALA A 345 -3.81 -6.85 11.14
C ALA A 345 -5.00 -6.01 11.63
N TYR A 346 -4.80 -4.70 11.80
CA TYR A 346 -5.87 -3.77 12.15
C TYR A 346 -6.99 -3.77 11.09
N ARG A 347 -6.66 -3.71 9.79
CA ARG A 347 -7.64 -3.72 8.70
C ARG A 347 -8.42 -5.03 8.65
N TRP A 348 -7.74 -6.14 8.85
CA TRP A 348 -8.37 -7.47 8.92
C TRP A 348 -9.32 -7.58 10.11
N ASN A 349 -8.87 -7.20 11.30
CA ASN A 349 -9.70 -7.20 12.50
C ASN A 349 -10.93 -6.31 12.31
N THR A 350 -10.75 -5.11 11.76
CA THR A 350 -11.84 -4.16 11.53
C THR A 350 -12.88 -4.73 10.57
N ASN A 351 -12.45 -5.32 9.46
CA ASN A 351 -13.36 -5.92 8.50
C ASN A 351 -14.05 -7.15 9.09
N LEU A 352 -13.29 -8.16 9.52
CA LEU A 352 -13.83 -9.46 9.89
C LEU A 352 -14.73 -9.38 11.13
N VAL A 353 -14.34 -8.63 12.16
CA VAL A 353 -15.21 -8.52 13.35
C VAL A 353 -16.56 -7.87 13.01
N GLY A 354 -16.56 -6.91 12.07
CA GLY A 354 -17.79 -6.32 11.56
C GLY A 354 -18.68 -7.29 10.78
N GLN A 355 -18.13 -8.42 10.31
CA GLN A 355 -18.89 -9.45 9.62
C GLN A 355 -19.38 -10.56 10.55
N LEU A 356 -18.85 -10.70 11.77
CA LEU A 356 -19.12 -11.83 12.65
C LEU A 356 -20.32 -11.60 13.59
N VAL A 357 -20.71 -10.34 13.82
CA VAL A 357 -21.93 -9.98 14.55
C VAL A 357 -22.70 -8.99 13.70
N VAL A 358 -23.91 -9.37 13.30
CA VAL A 358 -24.75 -8.60 12.38
C VAL A 358 -26.17 -8.50 12.89
N PHE A 359 -26.88 -7.44 12.52
CA PHE A 359 -28.33 -7.39 12.66
C PHE A 359 -29.00 -7.98 11.43
N GLY A 360 -30.02 -8.82 11.69
CA GLY A 360 -30.88 -9.33 10.63
C GLY A 360 -31.73 -8.22 10.00
N THR A 361 -32.21 -8.50 8.80
CA THR A 361 -33.10 -7.60 8.05
C THR A 361 -34.56 -7.63 8.51
N VAL A 362 -34.85 -8.34 9.59
CA VAL A 362 -36.23 -8.40 10.13
C VAL A 362 -36.49 -7.11 10.91
N PRO A 363 -37.43 -6.27 10.46
CA PRO A 363 -37.78 -5.04 11.16
C PRO A 363 -38.24 -5.33 12.60
N GLY A 364 -37.69 -4.62 13.59
CA GLY A 364 -38.03 -4.77 15.00
C GLY A 364 -37.27 -5.88 15.74
N SER A 365 -36.31 -6.56 15.10
CA SER A 365 -35.44 -7.52 15.78
C SER A 365 -34.14 -6.85 16.19
N ASP A 366 -33.98 -6.54 17.47
CA ASP A 366 -32.73 -6.05 18.07
C ASP A 366 -31.80 -7.20 18.48
N ILE A 367 -32.06 -8.41 18.00
CA ILE A 367 -31.26 -9.59 18.35
C ILE A 367 -30.09 -9.72 17.38
N PRO A 368 -28.84 -9.68 17.87
CA PRO A 368 -27.67 -9.86 17.02
C PRO A 368 -27.58 -11.31 16.52
N ILE A 369 -27.27 -11.46 15.25
CA ILE A 369 -26.99 -12.74 14.59
C ILE A 369 -25.49 -12.97 14.59
N PHE A 370 -25.07 -14.11 15.14
CA PHE A 370 -23.69 -14.55 15.10
C PHE A 370 -23.43 -15.32 13.82
N THR A 371 -22.47 -14.86 13.05
CA THR A 371 -22.08 -15.47 11.78
C THR A 371 -20.75 -16.20 11.91
N HIS A 372 -20.43 -16.96 10.90
CA HIS A 372 -19.18 -17.68 10.79
C HIS A 372 -18.60 -17.47 9.39
N TYR A 373 -17.31 -17.19 9.31
CA TYR A 373 -16.60 -17.10 8.05
C TYR A 373 -15.24 -17.79 8.12
N THR A 374 -14.95 -18.58 7.12
CA THR A 374 -13.63 -19.14 6.81
C THR A 374 -13.45 -19.02 5.30
N PRO A 375 -12.34 -18.45 4.81
CA PRO A 375 -12.15 -18.32 3.38
C PRO A 375 -12.13 -19.68 2.68
N SER A 376 -12.73 -19.77 1.51
CA SER A 376 -12.67 -20.94 0.64
C SER A 376 -11.26 -21.07 0.03
N LEU A 377 -10.94 -22.27 -0.50
CA LEU A 377 -9.68 -22.49 -1.19
C LEU A 377 -9.47 -21.53 -2.35
N VAL A 378 -10.53 -21.21 -3.09
CA VAL A 378 -10.47 -20.27 -4.22
C VAL A 378 -10.14 -18.85 -3.74
N GLU A 379 -10.73 -18.40 -2.63
CA GLU A 379 -10.40 -17.10 -2.03
C GLU A 379 -8.93 -17.03 -1.59
N ILE A 380 -8.41 -18.12 -1.01
CA ILE A 380 -7.00 -18.20 -0.58
C ILE A 380 -6.07 -18.17 -1.78
N LEU A 381 -6.34 -18.98 -2.82
CA LEU A 381 -5.46 -19.05 -3.99
C LEU A 381 -5.43 -17.74 -4.78
N THR A 382 -6.58 -17.08 -4.97
CA THR A 382 -6.64 -15.77 -5.62
C THR A 382 -5.93 -14.71 -4.80
N GLY A 383 -6.17 -14.67 -3.48
CA GLY A 383 -5.51 -13.73 -2.56
C GLY A 383 -3.99 -13.91 -2.56
N ALA A 384 -3.51 -15.16 -2.44
CA ALA A 384 -2.09 -15.46 -2.50
C ALA A 384 -1.46 -15.09 -3.86
N GLY A 385 -2.18 -15.32 -4.97
CA GLY A 385 -1.73 -14.95 -6.30
C GLY A 385 -1.58 -13.44 -6.49
N VAL A 386 -2.53 -12.65 -5.97
CA VAL A 386 -2.47 -11.19 -6.06
C VAL A 386 -1.39 -10.61 -5.13
N ILE A 387 -1.18 -11.20 -3.95
CA ILE A 387 -0.04 -10.83 -3.08
C ILE A 387 1.29 -11.17 -3.79
N ALA A 388 1.38 -12.33 -4.44
CA ALA A 388 2.56 -12.71 -5.21
C ALA A 388 2.82 -11.76 -6.38
N TYR A 389 1.77 -11.29 -7.08
CA TYR A 389 1.87 -10.21 -8.06
C TYR A 389 2.50 -8.94 -7.46
N GLY A 390 2.01 -8.49 -6.31
CA GLY A 390 2.52 -7.28 -5.66
C GLY A 390 4.01 -7.40 -5.29
N LEU A 391 4.41 -8.53 -4.70
CA LEU A 391 5.81 -8.81 -4.37
C LEU A 391 6.69 -8.90 -5.62
N LEU A 392 6.18 -9.53 -6.69
CA LEU A 392 6.87 -9.63 -7.97
C LEU A 392 7.05 -8.26 -8.60
N ALA A 393 5.99 -7.44 -8.63
CA ALA A 393 6.03 -6.08 -9.18
C ALA A 393 7.01 -5.19 -8.41
N ILE A 394 7.00 -5.23 -7.07
CA ILE A 394 7.98 -4.47 -6.25
C ILE A 394 9.40 -4.97 -6.51
N THR A 395 9.62 -6.28 -6.58
CA THR A 395 10.94 -6.86 -6.89
C THR A 395 11.43 -6.41 -8.26
N PHE A 396 10.55 -6.45 -9.25
CA PHE A 396 10.83 -5.97 -10.62
C PHE A 396 11.15 -4.47 -10.64
N GLY A 397 10.34 -3.64 -9.97
CA GLY A 397 10.54 -2.21 -9.88
C GLY A 397 11.88 -1.83 -9.26
N VAL A 398 12.23 -2.48 -8.16
CA VAL A 398 13.52 -2.25 -7.49
C VAL A 398 14.70 -2.69 -8.36
N ARG A 399 14.58 -3.81 -9.07
CA ARG A 399 15.69 -4.39 -9.84
C ARG A 399 15.88 -3.75 -11.21
N TYR A 400 14.81 -3.42 -11.92
CA TYR A 400 14.85 -3.06 -13.34
C TYR A 400 14.36 -1.64 -13.65
N LEU A 401 13.45 -1.06 -12.86
CA LEU A 401 12.92 0.29 -13.13
C LEU A 401 13.71 1.40 -12.41
N HIS A 402 14.76 1.06 -11.66
CA HIS A 402 15.55 2.04 -10.89
C HIS A 402 14.66 3.00 -10.07
N VAL A 403 13.67 2.41 -9.40
CA VAL A 403 12.71 3.15 -8.55
C VAL A 403 13.43 3.88 -7.40
N ILE A 404 14.67 3.49 -7.12
CA ILE A 404 15.55 4.15 -6.16
C ILE A 404 16.49 5.06 -6.96
N ASP A 405 16.56 6.32 -6.53
CA ASP A 405 17.44 7.31 -7.17
C ASP A 405 18.91 6.97 -6.90
N HIS A 406 19.66 6.72 -7.95
CA HIS A 406 21.10 6.44 -7.91
C HIS A 406 21.95 7.71 -7.94
N GLY A 407 21.33 8.90 -7.94
CA GLY A 407 22.02 10.17 -7.95
C GLY A 407 22.62 10.54 -9.32
N GLU A 408 22.13 9.97 -10.40
CA GLU A 408 22.40 10.45 -11.75
C GLU A 408 21.60 11.73 -12.00
N GLY A 409 22.30 12.89 -12.00
CA GLY A 409 21.68 14.14 -12.46
C GLY A 409 21.93 15.40 -11.67
N VAL A 410 22.95 15.45 -10.83
CA VAL A 410 23.61 16.73 -10.56
C VAL A 410 24.94 16.69 -11.33
N GLU A 411 24.89 17.11 -12.59
CA GLU A 411 26.11 17.61 -13.23
C GLU A 411 26.78 18.55 -12.23
N ALA A 412 27.99 18.20 -11.81
CA ALA A 412 28.81 19.14 -11.08
C ALA A 412 28.85 20.41 -11.93
N PRO A 413 28.71 21.63 -11.33
CA PRO A 413 28.89 22.84 -12.07
C PRO A 413 30.23 22.68 -12.80
N ALA A 414 30.21 22.79 -14.13
CA ALA A 414 31.41 22.78 -14.92
C ALA A 414 32.39 23.72 -14.23
N GLU A 415 33.47 23.17 -13.68
CA GLU A 415 34.58 23.98 -13.18
C GLU A 415 34.89 24.94 -14.32
N ALA A 416 34.64 26.22 -14.08
CA ALA A 416 35.00 27.28 -15.00
C ALA A 416 36.48 27.07 -15.32
N SER A 417 36.78 26.64 -16.55
CA SER A 417 38.12 26.58 -17.08
C SER A 417 38.73 27.95 -16.89
N VAL A 418 39.60 28.06 -15.88
CA VAL A 418 40.44 29.26 -15.70
C VAL A 418 41.23 29.41 -16.98
N PRO A 419 41.12 30.55 -17.69
CA PRO A 419 41.94 30.76 -18.88
C PRO A 419 43.38 30.79 -18.44
N ALA A 420 44.21 29.95 -19.05
CA ALA A 420 45.65 29.95 -18.85
C ALA A 420 46.19 31.38 -19.06
N ALA A 421 46.61 32.01 -17.95
CA ALA A 421 47.24 33.30 -17.96
C ALA A 421 48.49 33.20 -18.83
N MET A 422 48.60 34.09 -19.83
CA MET A 422 49.78 34.32 -20.66
C MET A 422 51.01 34.51 -19.76
N VAL A 423 51.97 33.62 -19.92
CA VAL A 423 53.32 33.84 -19.40
C VAL A 423 53.98 34.87 -20.30
N PRO A 424 54.43 36.03 -19.77
CA PRO A 424 55.19 36.97 -20.60
C PRO A 424 56.59 36.40 -20.87
N SER A 425 56.98 36.31 -22.15
CA SER A 425 58.35 36.05 -22.60
C SER A 425 59.24 37.17 -22.18
N SER A 426 60.19 36.96 -21.26
CA SER A 426 61.30 37.85 -21.02
C SER A 426 62.45 37.45 -21.96
N SER A 427 62.73 38.29 -22.95
CA SER A 427 63.93 38.35 -23.68
C SER A 427 65.02 38.92 -22.78
N ARG A 428 66.07 38.21 -22.64
CA ARG A 428 67.56 38.39 -22.48
C ARG A 428 68.06 37.53 -21.36
#